data_a2e94133a617d011b945a4a5dadba3b9
#
_entry.id   a2e94133a617d011b945a4a5dadba3b9
#
_cell.length_a   1.000
_cell.length_b   1.000
_cell.length_c   1.000
_cell.angle_alpha   90.00
_cell.angle_beta   90.00
_cell.angle_gamma   90.00
#
_symmetry.space_group_name_H-M   'P 1'
#
loop_
_entity.id
_entity.type
_entity.pdbx_description
1 polymer ?
#
loop_
_entity_poly.entity_id
_entity_poly.type
_entity_poly.pdbx_seq_one_letter_code
_entity_poly.pdbx_strand_id
1 'polypeptide(L)'
;MIDMLREGFPIEPMVMFMDNLYQNPSKRAVDELYGFLEKGNLPITPDGHFLAYKKVREDYKDCHTGTMDNSVGQIVEMERYNVDDNKDNTCSTGLHFCSKDYLNSFGGARTVIVKINPRDVVSIPSDYNQTKGRACRYEVVGEIDADKVDQAFTRPVQSNATRSAPQGDTPFKHGYHDGFYNKAYGDNEYWGKQADNYSEGYTKGEIDRQDGNPERYRYVPGSGPEGNWPFPKV
;
A
#
# COMPACT_ATOMS: atom_id res chain seq x y z
N MET A 1 -0.97 -20.73 0.41
CA MET A 1 -0.81 -20.44 1.87
C MET A 1 -0.32 -21.63 2.66
N ILE A 2 -0.96 -22.79 2.59
CA ILE A 2 -0.48 -24.01 3.29
C ILE A 2 0.93 -24.42 2.84
N ASP A 3 1.23 -24.32 1.55
CA ASP A 3 2.54 -24.67 1.01
C ASP A 3 3.60 -23.64 1.44
N MET A 4 3.27 -22.36 1.49
CA MET A 4 4.17 -21.31 2.02
C MET A 4 4.54 -21.58 3.49
N LEU A 5 3.57 -22.00 4.31
CA LEU A 5 3.84 -22.40 5.71
C LEU A 5 4.77 -23.61 5.81
N ARG A 6 4.59 -24.61 4.93
CA ARG A 6 5.43 -25.82 4.90
C ARG A 6 6.86 -25.49 4.47
N GLU A 7 7.03 -24.49 3.64
CA GLU A 7 8.33 -24.03 3.11
C GLU A 7 8.99 -22.97 4.00
N GLY A 8 8.35 -22.57 5.13
CA GLY A 8 8.92 -21.65 6.10
C GLY A 8 8.87 -20.19 5.68
N PHE A 9 8.03 -19.82 4.68
CA PHE A 9 7.82 -18.42 4.31
C PHE A 9 6.93 -17.70 5.32
N PRO A 10 7.18 -16.41 5.61
CA PRO A 10 6.30 -15.62 6.45
C PRO A 10 4.93 -15.48 5.80
N ILE A 11 3.87 -15.78 6.52
CA ILE A 11 2.48 -15.69 6.03
C ILE A 11 1.80 -14.38 6.42
N GLU A 12 2.38 -13.62 7.32
CA GLU A 12 1.82 -12.38 7.84
C GLU A 12 1.44 -11.40 6.72
N PRO A 13 2.26 -11.18 5.67
CA PRO A 13 1.87 -10.31 4.57
C PRO A 13 0.61 -10.78 3.85
N MET A 14 0.43 -12.09 3.71
CA MET A 14 -0.75 -12.66 3.07
C MET A 14 -1.99 -12.52 3.95
N VAL A 15 -1.86 -12.75 5.27
CA VAL A 15 -2.95 -12.54 6.23
C VAL A 15 -3.39 -11.08 6.19
N MET A 16 -2.46 -10.15 6.27
CA MET A 16 -2.76 -8.71 6.18
C MET A 16 -3.37 -8.33 4.84
N PHE A 17 -2.91 -8.94 3.75
CA PHE A 17 -3.53 -8.73 2.44
C PHE A 17 -4.99 -9.20 2.42
N MET A 18 -5.29 -10.37 2.97
CA MET A 18 -6.67 -10.88 3.06
C MET A 18 -7.55 -10.01 3.93
N ASP A 19 -7.04 -9.54 5.09
CA ASP A 19 -7.76 -8.62 5.96
C ASP A 19 -8.10 -7.30 5.25
N ASN A 20 -7.15 -6.74 4.52
CA ASN A 20 -7.38 -5.56 3.69
C ASN A 20 -8.36 -5.83 2.54
N LEU A 21 -8.26 -7.00 1.89
CA LEU A 21 -9.11 -7.39 0.77
C LEU A 21 -10.58 -7.54 1.21
N TYR A 22 -10.83 -8.14 2.36
CA TYR A 22 -12.19 -8.30 2.90
C TYR A 22 -12.86 -6.99 3.30
N GLN A 23 -12.10 -5.90 3.44
CA GLN A 23 -12.65 -4.55 3.62
C GLN A 23 -13.13 -3.93 2.30
N ASN A 24 -12.85 -4.56 1.14
CA ASN A 24 -13.33 -4.06 -0.13
C ASN A 24 -14.85 -4.24 -0.23
N PRO A 25 -15.63 -3.16 -0.46
CA PRO A 25 -17.09 -3.24 -0.50
C PRO A 25 -17.63 -3.93 -1.76
N SER A 26 -16.78 -4.22 -2.76
CA SER A 26 -17.16 -4.84 -4.03
C SER A 26 -16.72 -6.29 -4.07
N LYS A 27 -17.67 -7.22 -3.92
CA LYS A 27 -17.39 -8.66 -4.07
C LYS A 27 -16.72 -8.98 -5.41
N ARG A 28 -17.15 -8.32 -6.49
CA ARG A 28 -16.56 -8.54 -7.82
C ARG A 28 -15.09 -8.11 -7.86
N ALA A 29 -14.74 -6.93 -7.30
CA ALA A 29 -13.35 -6.49 -7.23
C ALA A 29 -12.48 -7.47 -6.43
N VAL A 30 -13.02 -8.04 -5.35
CA VAL A 30 -12.35 -9.09 -4.56
C VAL A 30 -12.07 -10.33 -5.41
N ASP A 31 -13.09 -10.81 -6.12
CA ASP A 31 -12.99 -12.04 -6.93
C ASP A 31 -12.01 -11.86 -8.12
N GLU A 32 -11.95 -10.67 -8.72
CA GLU A 32 -11.12 -10.37 -9.89
C GLU A 32 -9.66 -10.05 -9.54
N LEU A 33 -9.42 -9.44 -8.37
CA LEU A 33 -8.09 -8.94 -8.00
C LEU A 33 -7.06 -10.07 -7.86
N TYR A 34 -7.45 -11.22 -7.31
CA TYR A 34 -6.53 -12.34 -7.14
C TYR A 34 -5.94 -12.79 -8.48
N GLY A 35 -6.81 -12.99 -9.48
CA GLY A 35 -6.36 -13.39 -10.82
C GLY A 35 -5.46 -12.34 -11.50
N PHE A 36 -5.72 -11.06 -11.26
CA PHE A 36 -4.85 -9.97 -11.72
C PHE A 36 -3.44 -10.05 -11.10
N LEU A 37 -3.36 -10.25 -9.78
CA LEU A 37 -2.07 -10.33 -9.08
C LEU A 37 -1.27 -11.56 -9.48
N GLU A 38 -1.92 -12.72 -9.58
CA GLU A 38 -1.31 -13.97 -9.98
C GLU A 38 -0.73 -13.88 -11.41
N LYS A 39 -1.53 -13.43 -12.38
CA LYS A 39 -1.10 -13.27 -13.78
C LYS A 39 0.00 -12.23 -13.93
N GLY A 40 -0.10 -11.13 -13.19
CA GLY A 40 0.86 -10.02 -13.24
C GLY A 40 2.15 -10.28 -12.46
N ASN A 41 2.24 -11.39 -11.71
CA ASN A 41 3.34 -11.68 -10.77
C ASN A 41 3.68 -10.46 -9.89
N LEU A 42 2.63 -9.82 -9.34
CA LEU A 42 2.77 -8.60 -8.57
C LEU A 42 2.98 -8.92 -7.08
N PRO A 43 3.97 -8.28 -6.42
CA PRO A 43 4.32 -8.61 -5.04
C PRO A 43 3.33 -8.03 -4.05
N ILE A 44 3.10 -8.77 -2.96
CA ILE A 44 2.41 -8.30 -1.77
C ILE A 44 3.45 -7.73 -0.81
N THR A 45 3.19 -6.56 -0.27
CA THR A 45 4.05 -5.89 0.69
C THR A 45 3.80 -6.41 2.12
N PRO A 46 4.76 -6.24 3.06
CA PRO A 46 4.60 -6.72 4.44
C PRO A 46 3.34 -6.22 5.15
N ASP A 47 2.81 -5.08 4.77
CA ASP A 47 1.59 -4.49 5.30
C ASP A 47 0.32 -4.85 4.51
N GLY A 48 0.39 -5.91 3.70
CA GLY A 48 -0.77 -6.46 3.01
C GLY A 48 -1.31 -5.61 1.86
N HIS A 49 -0.50 -4.70 1.31
CA HIS A 49 -0.79 -4.01 0.06
C HIS A 49 -0.13 -4.77 -1.09
N PHE A 50 -0.36 -4.34 -2.31
CA PHE A 50 0.38 -4.84 -3.46
C PHE A 50 1.04 -3.71 -4.25
N LEU A 51 2.07 -4.04 -5.01
CA LEU A 51 2.75 -3.11 -5.89
C LEU A 51 2.31 -3.35 -7.33
N ALA A 52 2.12 -2.25 -8.06
CA ALA A 52 1.80 -2.27 -9.48
C ALA A 52 2.50 -1.11 -10.18
N TYR A 53 2.33 -1.01 -11.49
CA TYR A 53 2.94 0.04 -12.29
C TYR A 53 1.90 1.06 -12.77
N LYS A 54 2.40 2.27 -13.06
CA LYS A 54 1.63 3.31 -13.73
C LYS A 54 2.57 4.12 -14.63
N LYS A 55 2.10 4.45 -15.82
CA LYS A 55 2.74 5.45 -16.68
C LYS A 55 2.21 6.83 -16.37
N VAL A 56 3.12 7.80 -16.33
CA VAL A 56 2.82 9.22 -16.09
C VAL A 56 3.58 10.10 -17.09
N ARG A 57 3.21 11.36 -17.17
CA ARG A 57 3.89 12.33 -18.02
C ARG A 57 5.28 12.66 -17.46
N GLU A 58 6.07 13.43 -18.23
CA GLU A 58 7.41 13.88 -17.83
C GLU A 58 7.38 14.69 -16.53
N ASP A 59 6.31 15.45 -16.30
CA ASP A 59 6.06 16.28 -15.12
C ASP A 59 5.37 15.52 -13.97
N TYR A 60 5.34 14.18 -14.01
CA TYR A 60 4.65 13.29 -13.07
C TYR A 60 3.12 13.47 -13.00
N LYS A 61 2.54 14.24 -13.89
CA LYS A 61 1.08 14.33 -13.97
C LYS A 61 0.49 13.10 -14.65
N ASP A 62 -0.76 12.80 -14.32
CA ASP A 62 -1.49 11.72 -14.98
C ASP A 62 -1.63 12.00 -16.49
N CYS A 63 -1.62 10.93 -17.29
CA CYS A 63 -1.63 11.07 -18.76
C CYS A 63 -2.97 11.52 -19.32
N HIS A 64 -4.07 11.35 -18.56
CA HIS A 64 -5.42 11.62 -19.03
C HIS A 64 -5.84 13.08 -18.76
N THR A 65 -5.83 13.50 -17.50
CA THR A 65 -6.27 14.87 -17.12
C THR A 65 -5.10 15.85 -17.05
N GLY A 66 -3.89 15.37 -16.78
CA GLY A 66 -2.72 16.21 -16.57
C GLY A 66 -2.77 17.03 -15.28
N THR A 67 -3.64 16.67 -14.33
CA THR A 67 -3.86 17.44 -13.10
C THR A 67 -3.36 16.74 -11.84
N MET A 68 -3.44 15.39 -11.79
CA MET A 68 -3.09 14.60 -10.62
C MET A 68 -1.58 14.41 -10.53
N ASP A 69 -0.99 14.79 -9.41
CA ASP A 69 0.43 14.65 -9.14
C ASP A 69 0.77 13.23 -8.68
N ASN A 70 1.57 12.53 -9.47
CA ASN A 70 2.07 11.18 -9.19
C ASN A 70 3.58 11.18 -8.92
N SER A 71 4.13 12.25 -8.38
CA SER A 71 5.52 12.28 -7.91
C SER A 71 5.72 11.26 -6.78
N VAL A 72 6.93 10.72 -6.67
CA VAL A 72 7.27 9.75 -5.62
C VAL A 72 6.98 10.33 -4.23
N GLY A 73 6.28 9.55 -3.41
CA GLY A 73 5.83 9.94 -2.06
C GLY A 73 4.43 10.55 -2.01
N GLN A 74 3.78 10.80 -3.15
CA GLN A 74 2.41 11.29 -3.18
C GLN A 74 1.40 10.18 -2.94
N ILE A 75 0.35 10.52 -2.19
CA ILE A 75 -0.88 9.75 -2.12
C ILE A 75 -1.86 10.39 -3.10
N VAL A 76 -2.30 9.61 -4.06
CA VAL A 76 -3.27 10.04 -5.08
C VAL A 76 -4.59 9.37 -4.75
N GLU A 77 -5.65 10.16 -4.63
CA GLU A 77 -6.96 9.67 -4.25
C GLU A 77 -8.09 10.39 -4.99
N MET A 78 -9.20 9.73 -5.14
CA MET A 78 -10.46 10.25 -5.60
C MET A 78 -11.61 9.51 -4.92
N GLU A 79 -12.77 10.14 -4.88
CA GLU A 79 -13.96 9.49 -4.30
C GLU A 79 -14.27 8.18 -5.02
N ARG A 80 -14.47 7.10 -4.25
CA ARG A 80 -14.69 5.75 -4.80
C ARG A 80 -15.89 5.70 -5.76
N TYR A 81 -16.97 6.41 -5.47
CA TYR A 81 -18.17 6.42 -6.30
C TYR A 81 -17.97 7.11 -7.66
N ASN A 82 -16.90 7.90 -7.81
CA ASN A 82 -16.51 8.51 -9.10
C ASN A 82 -15.67 7.58 -9.95
N VAL A 83 -15.19 6.47 -9.42
CA VAL A 83 -14.44 5.47 -10.18
C VAL A 83 -15.43 4.54 -10.89
N ASP A 84 -15.27 4.42 -12.21
CA ASP A 84 -16.09 3.49 -12.99
C ASP A 84 -15.82 2.04 -12.60
N ASP A 85 -16.82 1.37 -12.05
CA ASP A 85 -16.75 -0.01 -11.62
C ASP A 85 -17.07 -1.02 -12.72
N ASN A 86 -17.57 -0.57 -13.88
CA ASN A 86 -17.89 -1.46 -14.99
C ASN A 86 -16.63 -1.98 -15.67
N LYS A 87 -16.36 -3.29 -15.52
CA LYS A 87 -15.19 -3.94 -16.11
C LYS A 87 -15.17 -3.96 -17.64
N ASP A 88 -16.32 -3.81 -18.30
CA ASP A 88 -16.44 -3.83 -19.75
C ASP A 88 -16.12 -2.46 -20.36
N ASN A 89 -16.07 -1.40 -19.55
CA ASN A 89 -15.54 -0.11 -19.92
C ASN A 89 -14.02 -0.12 -19.84
N THR A 90 -13.35 -0.27 -20.97
CA THR A 90 -11.92 -0.51 -21.04
C THR A 90 -11.07 0.73 -20.71
N CYS A 91 -11.58 1.92 -21.02
CA CYS A 91 -10.97 3.20 -20.72
C CYS A 91 -12.04 4.12 -20.10
N SER A 92 -11.96 4.37 -18.82
CA SER A 92 -12.95 5.14 -18.07
C SER A 92 -12.35 5.79 -16.83
N THR A 93 -13.18 6.51 -16.07
CA THR A 93 -12.76 7.27 -14.89
C THR A 93 -12.22 6.37 -13.78
N GLY A 94 -11.08 6.75 -13.20
CA GLY A 94 -10.44 6.05 -12.09
C GLY A 94 -8.93 6.22 -12.07
N LEU A 95 -8.32 5.85 -10.96
CA LEU A 95 -6.87 5.82 -10.82
C LEU A 95 -6.35 4.52 -11.42
N HIS A 96 -5.87 4.59 -12.67
CA HIS A 96 -5.39 3.42 -13.40
C HIS A 96 -4.02 2.96 -12.89
N PHE A 97 -3.88 1.65 -12.78
CA PHE A 97 -2.64 0.93 -12.53
C PHE A 97 -2.58 -0.31 -13.44
N CYS A 98 -1.41 -0.92 -13.58
CA CYS A 98 -1.25 -2.08 -14.45
C CYS A 98 -0.13 -3.02 -13.98
N SER A 99 -0.15 -4.25 -14.53
CA SER A 99 0.99 -5.14 -14.53
C SER A 99 2.00 -4.76 -15.61
N LYS A 100 3.17 -5.40 -15.58
CA LYS A 100 4.24 -5.20 -16.57
C LYS A 100 3.75 -5.36 -18.01
N ASP A 101 2.92 -6.38 -18.24
CA ASP A 101 2.49 -6.75 -19.60
C ASP A 101 1.68 -5.65 -20.31
N TYR A 102 1.07 -4.75 -19.54
CA TYR A 102 0.32 -3.61 -20.08
C TYR A 102 1.16 -2.36 -20.30
N LEU A 103 2.38 -2.27 -19.76
CA LEU A 103 3.19 -1.05 -19.80
C LEU A 103 3.44 -0.50 -21.20
N ASN A 104 3.62 -1.37 -22.19
CA ASN A 104 3.83 -0.95 -23.57
C ASN A 104 2.57 -0.38 -24.23
N SER A 105 1.39 -0.72 -23.69
CA SER A 105 0.09 -0.21 -24.15
C SER A 105 -0.35 1.03 -23.35
N PHE A 106 0.33 1.34 -22.24
CA PHE A 106 0.04 2.46 -21.39
C PHE A 106 0.85 3.67 -21.86
N GLY A 107 0.19 4.75 -22.30
CA GLY A 107 0.87 5.98 -22.70
C GLY A 107 1.50 6.70 -21.50
N GLY A 108 2.70 7.27 -21.70
CA GLY A 108 3.40 8.07 -20.69
C GLY A 108 4.91 7.98 -20.83
N ALA A 109 5.62 9.02 -20.35
CA ALA A 109 7.06 9.14 -20.46
C ALA A 109 7.81 8.40 -19.33
N ARG A 110 7.23 8.42 -18.12
CA ARG A 110 7.84 7.82 -16.92
C ARG A 110 7.03 6.62 -16.44
N THR A 111 7.69 5.69 -15.75
CA THR A 111 7.03 4.56 -15.08
C THR A 111 7.23 4.68 -13.58
N VAL A 112 6.13 4.83 -12.84
CA VAL A 112 6.15 4.85 -11.39
C VAL A 112 5.61 3.55 -10.81
N ILE A 113 6.06 3.22 -9.61
CA ILE A 113 5.57 2.09 -8.81
C ILE A 113 4.53 2.63 -7.84
N VAL A 114 3.35 2.05 -7.87
CA VAL A 114 2.24 2.41 -6.99
C VAL A 114 1.96 1.28 -6.01
N LYS A 115 1.77 1.65 -4.75
CA LYS A 115 1.40 0.77 -3.65
C LYS A 115 -0.09 0.93 -3.38
N ILE A 116 -0.83 -0.15 -3.48
CA ILE A 116 -2.29 -0.13 -3.49
C ILE A 116 -2.82 -1.01 -2.36
N ASN A 117 -3.72 -0.47 -1.54
CA ASN A 117 -4.48 -1.29 -0.63
C ASN A 117 -5.55 -2.06 -1.44
N PRO A 118 -5.67 -3.39 -1.30
CA PRO A 118 -6.66 -4.17 -2.04
C PRO A 118 -8.12 -3.72 -1.79
N ARG A 119 -8.41 -3.12 -0.63
CA ARG A 119 -9.73 -2.51 -0.36
C ARG A 119 -10.09 -1.37 -1.31
N ASP A 120 -9.08 -0.67 -1.84
CA ASP A 120 -9.25 0.53 -2.68
C ASP A 120 -9.39 0.20 -4.17
N VAL A 121 -9.23 -1.07 -4.55
CA VAL A 121 -9.47 -1.53 -5.93
C VAL A 121 -10.97 -1.52 -6.23
N VAL A 122 -11.32 -0.98 -7.39
CA VAL A 122 -12.72 -0.82 -7.82
C VAL A 122 -13.05 -1.76 -8.98
N SER A 123 -12.17 -1.89 -9.96
CA SER A 123 -12.44 -2.70 -11.16
C SER A 123 -11.15 -3.22 -11.79
N ILE A 124 -11.22 -4.43 -12.32
CA ILE A 124 -10.22 -5.03 -13.21
C ILE A 124 -10.89 -5.20 -14.58
N PRO A 125 -10.61 -4.31 -15.57
CA PRO A 125 -11.18 -4.42 -16.90
C PRO A 125 -10.88 -5.75 -17.56
N SER A 126 -11.87 -6.24 -18.32
CA SER A 126 -11.82 -7.57 -18.97
C SER A 126 -10.89 -7.64 -20.19
N ASP A 127 -10.54 -6.48 -20.76
CA ASP A 127 -9.64 -6.37 -21.90
C ASP A 127 -8.17 -6.60 -21.54
N TYR A 128 -7.29 -6.70 -22.53
CA TYR A 128 -5.84 -6.91 -22.38
C TYR A 128 -5.51 -8.00 -21.36
N ASN A 129 -6.28 -9.08 -21.35
CA ASN A 129 -6.07 -10.22 -20.46
C ASN A 129 -6.07 -9.83 -18.96
N GLN A 130 -6.83 -8.81 -18.58
CA GLN A 130 -6.91 -8.31 -17.19
C GLN A 130 -5.58 -7.81 -16.66
N THR A 131 -4.75 -7.14 -17.45
CA THR A 131 -3.44 -6.63 -17.06
C THR A 131 -3.44 -5.21 -16.53
N LYS A 132 -4.63 -4.60 -16.36
CA LYS A 132 -4.82 -3.26 -15.80
C LYS A 132 -5.96 -3.24 -14.78
N GLY A 133 -5.97 -2.22 -13.91
CA GLY A 133 -7.00 -2.03 -12.91
C GLY A 133 -7.29 -0.55 -12.65
N ARG A 134 -8.39 -0.30 -11.96
CA ARG A 134 -8.79 1.01 -11.43
C ARG A 134 -8.94 0.93 -9.92
N ALA A 135 -8.35 1.90 -9.25
CA ALA A 135 -8.47 2.09 -7.81
C ALA A 135 -9.03 3.49 -7.51
N CYS A 136 -9.47 3.71 -6.28
CA CYS A 136 -9.81 5.03 -5.77
C CYS A 136 -8.66 5.68 -5.00
N ARG A 137 -7.62 4.92 -4.63
CA ARG A 137 -6.46 5.42 -3.90
C ARG A 137 -5.24 4.54 -4.12
N TYR A 138 -4.06 5.16 -4.17
CA TYR A 138 -2.74 4.52 -4.08
C TYR A 138 -1.68 5.51 -3.59
N GLU A 139 -0.54 4.98 -3.18
CA GLU A 139 0.68 5.73 -2.87
C GLU A 139 1.71 5.49 -3.97
N VAL A 140 2.38 6.54 -4.43
CA VAL A 140 3.51 6.42 -5.36
C VAL A 140 4.78 6.19 -4.54
N VAL A 141 5.34 4.98 -4.60
CA VAL A 141 6.45 4.57 -3.74
C VAL A 141 7.81 4.56 -4.44
N GLY A 142 7.84 4.70 -5.75
CA GLY A 142 9.09 4.72 -6.51
C GLY A 142 8.90 5.03 -7.98
N GLU A 143 10.02 5.18 -8.67
CA GLU A 143 10.11 5.27 -10.13
C GLU A 143 11.07 4.21 -10.65
N ILE A 144 10.83 3.70 -11.83
CA ILE A 144 11.66 2.70 -12.45
C ILE A 144 11.85 3.02 -13.93
N ASP A 145 13.07 2.84 -14.42
CA ASP A 145 13.36 2.91 -15.84
C ASP A 145 12.68 1.77 -16.59
N ALA A 146 12.13 2.04 -17.75
CA ALA A 146 11.37 1.06 -18.54
C ALA A 146 12.17 -0.20 -18.87
N ASP A 147 13.48 -0.08 -19.05
CA ASP A 147 14.42 -1.17 -19.33
C ASP A 147 14.75 -2.03 -18.09
N LYS A 148 14.46 -1.55 -16.89
CA LYS A 148 14.71 -2.25 -15.61
C LYS A 148 13.47 -2.88 -15.00
N VAL A 149 12.31 -2.77 -15.63
CA VAL A 149 11.04 -3.30 -15.12
C VAL A 149 11.12 -4.81 -14.85
N ASP A 150 11.90 -5.55 -15.64
CA ASP A 150 12.13 -7.00 -15.44
C ASP A 150 12.82 -7.31 -14.10
N GLN A 151 13.51 -6.36 -13.52
CA GLN A 151 14.25 -6.51 -12.28
C GLN A 151 13.53 -5.86 -11.08
N ALA A 152 12.38 -5.21 -11.31
CA ALA A 152 11.72 -4.36 -10.33
C ALA A 152 11.39 -5.09 -9.02
N PHE A 153 11.03 -6.35 -9.08
CA PHE A 153 10.58 -7.11 -7.92
C PHE A 153 11.44 -8.34 -7.62
N THR A 154 12.61 -8.46 -8.23
CA THR A 154 13.56 -9.54 -7.94
C THR A 154 14.34 -9.33 -6.64
N ARG A 155 14.27 -8.12 -6.07
CA ARG A 155 14.82 -7.80 -4.75
C ARG A 155 13.73 -7.18 -3.90
N PRO A 156 13.74 -7.35 -2.56
CA PRO A 156 12.88 -6.58 -1.69
C PRO A 156 13.05 -5.10 -2.08
N VAL A 157 11.96 -4.43 -2.42
CA VAL A 157 11.97 -2.99 -2.64
C VAL A 157 12.27 -2.37 -1.29
N GLN A 158 13.55 -2.12 -1.02
CA GLN A 158 13.91 -1.17 0.01
C GLN A 158 13.42 0.16 -0.54
N SER A 159 12.43 0.73 0.10
CA SER A 159 12.01 2.07 -0.21
C SER A 159 13.23 2.97 -0.04
N ASN A 160 13.81 3.43 -1.14
CA ASN A 160 14.80 4.51 -1.15
C ASN A 160 14.11 5.86 -0.90
N ALA A 161 12.88 5.86 -0.41
CA ALA A 161 12.36 6.98 0.32
C ALA A 161 13.22 7.12 1.58
N THR A 162 14.36 7.77 1.42
CA THR A 162 15.01 8.51 2.49
C THR A 162 14.07 9.66 2.87
N ARG A 163 12.86 9.32 3.31
CA ARG A 163 12.27 10.10 4.36
C ARG A 163 13.11 9.73 5.56
N SER A 164 14.06 10.59 5.87
CA SER A 164 14.43 10.78 7.26
C SER A 164 13.10 10.90 8.01
N ALA A 165 12.62 9.78 8.57
CA ALA A 165 11.62 9.87 9.60
C ALA A 165 12.16 10.96 10.55
N PRO A 166 11.32 11.91 10.97
CA PRO A 166 11.75 12.84 11.99
C PRO A 166 12.40 12.00 13.06
N GLN A 167 13.70 12.19 13.30
CA GLN A 167 14.41 11.51 14.36
C GLN A 167 13.68 11.91 15.64
N GLY A 168 12.98 10.98 16.29
CA GLY A 168 12.32 11.20 17.55
C GLY A 168 10.89 10.65 17.69
N ASP A 169 10.21 10.27 16.61
CA ASP A 169 8.78 9.94 16.68
C ASP A 169 8.41 8.45 16.80
N THR A 170 9.36 7.57 17.01
CA THR A 170 9.09 6.12 17.03
C THR A 170 8.12 5.70 18.16
N PRO A 171 8.26 6.20 19.41
CA PRO A 171 7.31 5.88 20.48
C PRO A 171 5.91 6.41 20.22
N PHE A 172 5.79 7.64 19.73
CA PHE A 172 4.50 8.24 19.36
C PHE A 172 3.76 7.43 18.28
N LYS A 173 4.44 7.08 17.20
CA LYS A 173 3.85 6.30 16.11
C LYS A 173 3.44 4.90 16.55
N HIS A 174 4.21 4.28 17.41
CA HIS A 174 3.87 2.98 17.97
C HIS A 174 2.64 3.09 18.87
N GLY A 175 2.62 4.06 19.78
CA GLY A 175 1.44 4.34 20.61
C GLY A 175 0.21 4.64 19.76
N TYR A 176 0.33 5.50 18.76
CA TYR A 176 -0.77 5.83 17.86
C TYR A 176 -1.34 4.59 17.16
N HIS A 177 -0.48 3.73 16.62
CA HIS A 177 -0.90 2.48 16.01
C HIS A 177 -1.64 1.57 17.00
N ASP A 178 -1.11 1.40 18.20
CA ASP A 178 -1.73 0.55 19.20
C ASP A 178 -3.10 1.09 19.67
N GLY A 179 -3.23 2.40 19.86
CA GLY A 179 -4.51 3.05 20.17
C GLY A 179 -5.50 3.00 19.01
N PHE A 180 -5.04 3.25 17.79
CA PHE A 180 -5.88 3.22 16.60
C PHE A 180 -6.46 1.82 16.33
N TYR A 181 -5.67 0.77 16.54
CA TYR A 181 -6.11 -0.62 16.35
C TYR A 181 -6.63 -1.29 17.62
N ASN A 182 -6.89 -0.51 18.68
CA ASN A 182 -7.45 -0.99 19.95
C ASN A 182 -6.61 -2.11 20.59
N LYS A 183 -5.29 -2.02 20.46
CA LYS A 183 -4.37 -2.95 21.12
C LYS A 183 -4.20 -2.58 22.60
N ALA A 184 -3.71 -3.53 23.39
CA ALA A 184 -3.39 -3.24 24.77
C ALA A 184 -2.36 -2.10 24.88
N TYR A 185 -2.57 -1.18 25.82
CA TYR A 185 -1.62 -0.11 26.12
C TYR A 185 -0.28 -0.74 26.50
N GLY A 186 0.78 -0.36 25.78
CA GLY A 186 2.11 -0.88 26.01
C GLY A 186 2.69 -0.43 27.35
N ASP A 187 3.60 -1.25 27.91
CA ASP A 187 4.21 -0.94 29.19
C ASP A 187 5.11 0.30 29.09
N ASN A 188 4.87 1.27 29.97
CA ASN A 188 5.65 2.50 30.05
C ASN A 188 7.13 2.24 30.43
N GLU A 189 7.46 1.11 31.08
CA GLU A 189 8.83 0.76 31.43
C GLU A 189 9.70 0.57 30.18
N TYR A 190 9.11 0.11 29.09
CA TYR A 190 9.85 -0.12 27.84
C TYR A 190 10.38 1.18 27.21
N TRP A 191 9.57 2.25 27.23
CA TRP A 191 9.93 3.50 26.60
C TRP A 191 10.75 4.44 27.50
N GLY A 192 10.81 4.17 28.81
CA GLY A 192 11.55 4.97 29.76
C GLY A 192 11.25 6.46 29.63
N LYS A 193 12.26 7.29 29.31
CA LYS A 193 12.08 8.74 29.14
C LYS A 193 11.22 9.15 27.96
N GLN A 194 10.80 8.22 27.10
CA GLN A 194 9.95 8.47 25.92
C GLN A 194 8.53 7.94 26.11
N ALA A 195 8.19 7.48 27.32
CA ALA A 195 6.86 6.94 27.64
C ALA A 195 5.73 7.97 27.39
N ASP A 196 6.01 9.25 27.63
CA ASP A 196 5.03 10.33 27.38
C ASP A 196 4.68 10.43 25.89
N ASN A 197 5.66 10.29 24.99
CA ASN A 197 5.43 10.31 23.54
C ASN A 197 4.61 9.09 23.09
N TYR A 198 4.82 7.93 23.69
CA TYR A 198 4.00 6.75 23.40
C TYR A 198 2.56 6.95 23.88
N SER A 199 2.38 7.46 25.10
CA SER A 199 1.07 7.74 25.70
C SER A 199 0.27 8.75 24.88
N GLU A 200 0.91 9.82 24.43
CA GLU A 200 0.29 10.83 23.55
C GLU A 200 -0.14 10.21 22.22
N GLY A 201 0.71 9.40 21.61
CA GLY A 201 0.40 8.66 20.39
C GLY A 201 -0.79 7.75 20.58
N TYR A 202 -0.81 6.96 21.66
CA TYR A 202 -1.89 6.02 21.96
C TYR A 202 -3.26 6.74 22.09
N THR A 203 -3.29 7.80 22.89
CA THR A 203 -4.52 8.61 23.07
C THR A 203 -5.00 9.20 21.74
N LYS A 204 -4.07 9.69 20.92
CA LYS A 204 -4.42 10.24 19.60
C LYS A 204 -4.95 9.18 18.65
N GLY A 205 -4.39 7.97 18.68
CA GLY A 205 -4.87 6.84 17.90
C GLY A 205 -6.28 6.41 18.28
N GLU A 206 -6.57 6.32 19.59
CA GLU A 206 -7.91 6.03 20.08
C GLU A 206 -8.95 7.07 19.63
N ILE A 207 -8.61 8.36 19.72
CA ILE A 207 -9.49 9.44 19.29
C ILE A 207 -9.78 9.33 17.79
N ASP A 208 -8.74 9.21 16.96
CA ASP A 208 -8.94 9.12 15.51
C ASP A 208 -9.76 7.88 15.12
N ARG A 209 -9.61 6.74 15.80
CA ARG A 209 -10.44 5.56 15.62
C ARG A 209 -11.90 5.80 16.01
N GLN A 210 -12.15 6.42 17.17
CA GLN A 210 -13.50 6.70 17.67
C GLN A 210 -14.25 7.70 16.79
N ASP A 211 -13.53 8.68 16.25
CA ASP A 211 -14.07 9.71 15.36
C ASP A 211 -14.21 9.22 13.91
N GLY A 212 -13.80 7.99 13.60
CA GLY A 212 -13.83 7.43 12.24
C GLY A 212 -12.82 8.08 11.29
N ASN A 213 -11.80 8.76 11.83
CA ASN A 213 -10.74 9.35 11.02
C ASN A 213 -9.83 8.26 10.42
N PRO A 214 -9.23 8.52 9.23
CA PRO A 214 -8.23 7.59 8.67
C PRO A 214 -6.96 7.59 9.53
N GLU A 215 -6.22 6.46 9.51
CA GLU A 215 -4.92 6.36 10.16
C GLU A 215 -3.96 7.44 9.65
N ARG A 216 -3.49 8.33 10.54
CA ARG A 216 -2.63 9.48 10.17
C ARG A 216 -1.15 9.19 10.35
N TYR A 217 -0.79 8.35 11.32
CA TYR A 217 0.60 8.06 11.68
C TYR A 217 0.87 6.57 11.55
N ARG A 218 1.55 6.19 10.48
CA ARG A 218 1.82 4.79 10.19
C ARG A 218 3.04 4.30 10.96
N TYR A 219 2.84 3.29 11.78
CA TYR A 219 3.92 2.53 12.40
C TYR A 219 4.40 1.43 11.45
N VAL A 220 5.74 1.31 11.29
CA VAL A 220 6.37 0.21 10.55
C VAL A 220 7.14 -0.64 11.55
N PRO A 221 6.71 -1.88 11.83
CA PRO A 221 7.43 -2.78 12.73
C PRO A 221 8.89 -2.95 12.28
N GLY A 222 9.84 -2.87 13.24
CA GLY A 222 11.27 -3.06 12.94
C GLY A 222 12.03 -1.79 12.53
N SER A 223 11.42 -0.61 12.50
CA SER A 223 12.10 0.66 12.20
C SER A 223 12.75 1.34 13.42
N GLY A 224 12.81 0.69 14.56
CA GLY A 224 13.45 1.22 15.77
C GLY A 224 14.97 1.23 15.67
N PRO A 225 15.67 2.06 16.48
CA PRO A 225 17.11 2.30 16.35
C PRO A 225 18.02 1.10 16.60
N GLU A 226 17.55 -0.04 17.09
CA GLU A 226 18.42 -1.19 17.40
C GLU A 226 17.87 -2.58 17.08
N GLY A 227 16.79 -2.74 16.32
CA GLY A 227 16.36 -4.09 15.85
C GLY A 227 16.02 -5.14 16.93
N ASN A 228 16.07 -4.79 18.21
CA ASN A 228 15.76 -5.66 19.33
C ASN A 228 14.44 -5.26 19.97
N TRP A 229 13.36 -5.86 19.50
CA TRP A 229 12.07 -5.75 20.15
C TRP A 229 11.91 -6.83 21.22
N PRO A 230 11.46 -6.49 22.44
CA PRO A 230 11.36 -7.44 23.54
C PRO A 230 10.11 -8.32 23.51
N PHE A 231 9.39 -8.38 22.40
CA PHE A 231 8.28 -9.32 22.32
C PHE A 231 8.77 -10.73 22.02
N PRO A 232 8.36 -11.72 22.81
CA PRO A 232 8.74 -13.11 22.58
C PRO A 232 8.25 -13.51 21.17
N LYS A 233 9.15 -14.13 20.41
CA LYS A 233 8.79 -14.83 19.18
C LYS A 233 7.79 -15.92 19.59
N VAL A 234 6.52 -15.74 19.22
CA VAL A 234 5.51 -16.79 19.30
C VAL A 234 5.64 -17.68 18.08
#